data_990cd0bd0e7be504cdbc48b34e0cac3c
#
_entry.id   990cd0bd0e7be504cdbc48b34e0cac3c
#
_cell.length_a   1.000
_cell.length_b   1.000
_cell.length_c   1.000
_cell.angle_alpha   90.00
_cell.angle_beta   90.00
_cell.angle_gamma   90.00
#
_symmetry.space_group_name_H-M   'P 1'
#
loop_
_entity.id
_entity.type
_entity.pdbx_description
1 polymer ?
#
loop_
_entity_poly.entity_id
_entity_poly.type
_entity_poly.pdbx_seq_one_letter_code
_entity_poly.pdbx_strand_id
1 'polypeptide(L)'
;MKTIENIRRFRLSDSFIEPYTTAEVPWGPLGYVTFKRTYARRLSEFDPEATGTEEWWQTCRRVIEGMFDIQKEHVVRLGLEWNDSKAQKTAKDAFDRLFNLKWTPPGRGLWMMGTKFVEERTGAALFNCAFRSTQDLSSKGGYIFSWIMDALMVGVGVGFDTKGAGTVTIKEPEYTNDTLVIDDSREGWVNSVQALLNGFFFGNKVPKFDYSAIRPEGAPILGFGGTSSGAGPLIELHENLKELYTSKIGEPITSVDIVDTEN
;
A
#
# COMPACT_ATOMS: atom_id res chain seq x y z
N MET A 1 -19.33 20.41 -5.71
CA MET A 1 -18.00 19.77 -5.73
C MET A 1 -17.76 19.30 -7.16
N LYS A 2 -16.68 19.72 -7.82
CA LYS A 2 -16.30 19.16 -9.13
C LYS A 2 -15.88 17.71 -8.92
N THR A 3 -16.49 16.79 -9.64
CA THR A 3 -16.14 15.37 -9.61
C THR A 3 -14.70 15.18 -10.09
N ILE A 4 -13.95 14.28 -9.48
CA ILE A 4 -12.52 13.99 -9.73
C ILE A 4 -12.25 13.71 -11.22
N GLU A 5 -13.21 13.10 -11.91
CA GLU A 5 -13.15 12.72 -13.34
C GLU A 5 -12.91 13.88 -14.32
N ASN A 6 -13.09 15.14 -13.89
CA ASN A 6 -12.98 16.32 -14.74
C ASN A 6 -11.73 17.18 -14.49
N ILE A 7 -10.79 16.72 -13.62
CA ILE A 7 -9.54 17.46 -13.40
C ILE A 7 -8.51 17.00 -14.43
N ARG A 8 -8.20 17.89 -15.40
CA ARG A 8 -7.14 17.59 -16.38
C ARG A 8 -5.81 17.37 -15.65
N ARG A 9 -5.20 16.22 -15.86
CA ARG A 9 -3.91 15.83 -15.25
C ARG A 9 -2.80 16.84 -15.61
N PHE A 10 -1.86 17.01 -14.68
CA PHE A 10 -0.63 17.77 -14.95
C PHE A 10 0.29 16.94 -15.84
N ARG A 11 0.85 17.57 -16.88
CA ARG A 11 1.82 16.93 -17.78
C ARG A 11 2.93 17.90 -18.16
N LEU A 12 4.16 17.41 -18.16
CA LEU A 12 5.29 18.07 -18.77
C LEU A 12 5.18 17.97 -20.29
N SER A 13 5.58 19.02 -21.02
CA SER A 13 5.55 19.00 -22.48
C SER A 13 6.58 18.02 -23.05
N ASP A 14 6.21 17.33 -24.13
CA ASP A 14 7.11 16.37 -24.78
C ASP A 14 8.37 17.08 -25.30
N SER A 15 8.27 18.31 -25.79
CA SER A 15 9.43 19.11 -26.21
C SER A 15 10.42 19.44 -25.07
N PHE A 16 9.95 19.46 -23.82
CA PHE A 16 10.86 19.56 -22.67
C PHE A 16 11.54 18.20 -22.36
N ILE A 17 10.80 17.10 -22.50
CA ILE A 17 11.33 15.75 -22.19
C ILE A 17 12.27 15.22 -23.26
N GLU A 18 12.05 15.58 -24.53
CA GLU A 18 12.78 15.04 -25.69
C GLU A 18 14.32 15.03 -25.53
N PRO A 19 14.99 16.09 -25.05
CA PRO A 19 16.45 16.07 -24.88
C PRO A 19 16.93 15.01 -23.86
N TYR A 20 16.11 14.65 -22.88
CA TYR A 20 16.46 13.67 -21.83
C TYR A 20 16.33 12.23 -22.28
N THR A 21 15.65 11.96 -23.41
CA THR A 21 15.46 10.59 -23.91
C THR A 21 16.77 9.95 -24.37
N THR A 22 17.75 10.77 -24.76
CA THR A 22 19.08 10.35 -25.24
C THR A 22 20.21 10.86 -24.35
N ALA A 23 19.89 11.65 -23.31
CA ALA A 23 20.91 12.21 -22.43
C ALA A 23 21.53 11.11 -21.54
N GLU A 24 22.83 11.22 -21.32
CA GLU A 24 23.55 10.35 -20.39
C GLU A 24 23.17 10.65 -18.94
N VAL A 25 22.87 9.60 -18.18
CA VAL A 25 22.57 9.72 -16.74
C VAL A 25 23.87 9.61 -15.95
N PRO A 26 24.15 10.50 -15.00
CA PRO A 26 25.43 10.55 -14.28
C PRO A 26 25.52 9.49 -13.17
N TRP A 27 25.26 8.24 -13.49
CA TRP A 27 25.46 7.10 -12.60
C TRP A 27 26.46 6.10 -13.15
N GLY A 28 27.08 5.33 -12.25
CA GLY A 28 27.90 4.19 -12.67
C GLY A 28 27.06 2.92 -12.91
N PRO A 29 27.73 1.81 -13.28
CA PRO A 29 27.08 0.54 -13.60
C PRO A 29 26.16 0.03 -12.47
N LEU A 30 26.57 0.19 -11.22
CA LEU A 30 25.79 -0.21 -10.06
C LEU A 30 24.48 0.58 -9.94
N GLY A 31 24.51 1.88 -10.20
CA GLY A 31 23.33 2.74 -10.21
C GLY A 31 22.30 2.29 -11.24
N TYR A 32 22.76 2.01 -12.47
CA TYR A 32 21.89 1.51 -13.52
C TYR A 32 21.23 0.17 -13.18
N VAL A 33 22.02 -0.80 -12.71
CA VAL A 33 21.49 -2.12 -12.32
C VAL A 33 20.49 -2.00 -11.17
N THR A 34 20.80 -1.19 -10.16
CA THR A 34 19.90 -0.94 -9.03
C THR A 34 18.59 -0.32 -9.49
N PHE A 35 18.65 0.69 -10.37
CA PHE A 35 17.46 1.32 -10.95
C PHE A 35 16.60 0.30 -11.70
N LYS A 36 17.17 -0.41 -12.66
CA LYS A 36 16.45 -1.36 -13.50
C LYS A 36 15.81 -2.50 -12.69
N ARG A 37 16.51 -3.01 -11.69
CA ARG A 37 16.03 -4.12 -10.87
C ARG A 37 14.94 -3.70 -9.87
N THR A 38 15.04 -2.48 -9.32
CA THR A 38 14.25 -2.11 -8.13
C THR A 38 13.19 -1.06 -8.40
N TYR A 39 13.46 -0.06 -9.25
CA TYR A 39 12.63 1.13 -9.37
C TYR A 39 11.93 1.30 -10.72
N ALA A 40 12.50 0.75 -11.78
CA ALA A 40 11.91 0.80 -13.12
C ALA A 40 10.63 -0.04 -13.17
N ARG A 41 9.49 0.61 -13.45
CA ARG A 41 8.19 -0.07 -13.60
C ARG A 41 8.10 -0.75 -14.95
N ARG A 42 7.27 -1.78 -15.05
CA ARG A 42 6.95 -2.40 -16.34
C ARG A 42 6.13 -1.43 -17.18
N LEU A 43 6.51 -1.24 -18.43
CA LEU A 43 5.79 -0.34 -19.35
C LEU A 43 4.35 -0.81 -19.59
N SER A 44 4.10 -2.13 -19.55
CA SER A 44 2.75 -2.71 -19.65
C SER A 44 1.77 -2.28 -18.56
N GLU A 45 2.24 -1.69 -17.47
CA GLU A 45 1.36 -1.11 -16.44
C GLU A 45 0.70 0.20 -16.89
N PHE A 46 1.31 0.88 -17.88
CA PHE A 46 0.84 2.16 -18.41
C PHE A 46 0.26 2.03 -19.82
N ASP A 47 0.82 1.13 -20.61
CA ASP A 47 0.38 0.76 -21.95
C ASP A 47 0.45 -0.76 -22.10
N PRO A 48 -0.68 -1.48 -22.22
CA PRO A 48 -0.74 -2.94 -22.31
C PRO A 48 0.09 -3.54 -23.46
N GLU A 49 0.28 -2.79 -24.55
CA GLU A 49 1.06 -3.22 -25.71
C GLU A 49 2.56 -3.00 -25.55
N ALA A 50 2.97 -2.19 -24.57
CA ALA A 50 4.38 -1.90 -24.33
C ALA A 50 5.09 -3.05 -23.61
N THR A 51 6.33 -3.31 -24.01
CA THR A 51 7.21 -4.32 -23.42
C THR A 51 8.40 -3.71 -22.71
N GLY A 52 8.99 -4.45 -21.76
CA GLY A 52 10.15 -4.00 -21.01
C GLY A 52 9.82 -3.16 -19.80
N THR A 53 10.80 -2.40 -19.34
CA THR A 53 10.71 -1.54 -18.14
C THR A 53 11.09 -0.10 -18.48
N GLU A 54 10.65 0.82 -17.62
CA GLU A 54 10.97 2.25 -17.75
C GLU A 54 12.47 2.50 -17.94
N GLU A 55 12.80 3.49 -18.78
CA GLU A 55 14.07 4.18 -18.76
C GLU A 55 14.05 5.27 -17.68
N TRP A 56 15.24 5.79 -17.30
CA TRP A 56 15.34 6.74 -16.19
C TRP A 56 14.50 8.01 -16.41
N TRP A 57 14.51 8.56 -17.61
CA TRP A 57 13.69 9.73 -17.93
C TRP A 57 12.19 9.48 -17.80
N GLN A 58 11.72 8.24 -18.08
CA GLN A 58 10.31 7.86 -17.91
C GLN A 58 9.93 7.81 -16.44
N THR A 59 10.79 7.21 -15.60
CA THR A 59 10.60 7.22 -14.15
C THR A 59 10.60 8.64 -13.60
N CYS A 60 11.55 9.50 -14.01
CA CYS A 60 11.56 10.90 -13.61
C CYS A 60 10.26 11.62 -14.01
N ARG A 61 9.79 11.40 -15.25
CA ARG A 61 8.53 11.98 -15.74
C ARG A 61 7.35 11.53 -14.90
N ARG A 62 7.20 10.23 -14.69
CA ARG A 62 6.11 9.65 -13.90
C ARG A 62 6.10 10.21 -12.48
N VAL A 63 7.24 10.25 -11.82
CA VAL A 63 7.37 10.74 -10.45
C VAL A 63 6.98 12.21 -10.35
N ILE A 64 7.54 13.06 -11.21
CA ILE A 64 7.26 14.50 -11.17
C ILE A 64 5.80 14.79 -11.56
N GLU A 65 5.30 14.19 -12.63
CA GLU A 65 3.90 14.36 -13.03
C GLU A 65 2.94 13.89 -11.93
N GLY A 66 3.20 12.74 -11.30
CA GLY A 66 2.38 12.22 -10.19
C GLY A 66 2.37 13.13 -8.97
N MET A 67 3.52 13.72 -8.59
CA MET A 67 3.59 14.69 -7.50
C MET A 67 2.74 15.94 -7.77
N PHE A 68 2.81 16.46 -8.99
CA PHE A 68 2.06 17.66 -9.38
C PHE A 68 0.57 17.37 -9.64
N ASP A 69 0.23 16.14 -10.04
CA ASP A 69 -1.18 15.71 -10.12
C ASP A 69 -1.85 15.73 -8.74
N ILE A 70 -1.21 15.17 -7.71
CA ILE A 70 -1.72 15.19 -6.34
C ILE A 70 -1.89 16.65 -5.85
N GLN A 71 -0.92 17.51 -6.08
CA GLN A 71 -0.99 18.92 -5.68
C GLN A 71 -2.14 19.64 -6.41
N LYS A 72 -2.26 19.44 -7.72
CA LYS A 72 -3.30 20.07 -8.55
C LYS A 72 -4.68 19.63 -8.10
N GLU A 73 -4.87 18.34 -7.92
CA GLU A 73 -6.12 17.76 -7.42
C GLU A 73 -6.52 18.37 -6.09
N HIS A 74 -5.58 18.45 -5.14
CA HIS A 74 -5.83 19.04 -3.83
C HIS A 74 -6.25 20.51 -3.91
N VAL A 75 -5.50 21.33 -4.68
CA VAL A 75 -5.81 22.75 -4.87
C VAL A 75 -7.20 22.94 -5.48
N VAL A 76 -7.52 22.17 -6.54
CA VAL A 76 -8.82 22.25 -7.21
C VAL A 76 -9.96 21.78 -6.31
N ARG A 77 -9.77 20.74 -5.50
CA ARG A 77 -10.77 20.27 -4.52
C ARG A 77 -11.09 21.32 -3.45
N LEU A 78 -10.09 22.10 -3.06
CA LEU A 78 -10.28 23.23 -2.13
C LEU A 78 -10.96 24.45 -2.79
N GLY A 79 -11.28 24.40 -4.09
CA GLY A 79 -11.85 25.52 -4.84
C GLY A 79 -10.86 26.63 -5.13
N LEU A 80 -9.57 26.37 -4.99
CA LEU A 80 -8.49 27.32 -5.27
C LEU A 80 -8.08 27.27 -6.74
N GLU A 81 -7.49 28.36 -7.22
CA GLU A 81 -6.98 28.47 -8.59
C GLU A 81 -5.62 27.76 -8.71
N TRP A 82 -5.50 26.89 -9.71
CA TRP A 82 -4.23 26.25 -10.06
C TRP A 82 -3.41 27.11 -11.00
N ASN A 83 -2.21 27.51 -10.57
CA ASN A 83 -1.28 28.27 -11.40
C ASN A 83 -0.39 27.33 -12.22
N ASP A 84 -0.84 27.01 -13.43
CA ASP A 84 -0.15 26.07 -14.31
C ASP A 84 1.25 26.55 -14.71
N SER A 85 1.43 27.84 -15.01
CA SER A 85 2.74 28.41 -15.39
C SER A 85 3.79 28.24 -14.28
N LYS A 86 3.42 28.54 -13.03
CA LYS A 86 4.30 28.32 -11.86
C LYS A 86 4.61 26.84 -11.67
N ALA A 87 3.59 26.00 -11.80
CA ALA A 87 3.73 24.56 -11.64
C ALA A 87 4.68 23.98 -12.71
N GLN A 88 4.51 24.35 -13.98
CA GLN A 88 5.39 23.93 -15.07
C GLN A 88 6.84 24.32 -14.83
N LYS A 89 7.10 25.57 -14.40
CA LYS A 89 8.46 26.02 -14.10
C LYS A 89 9.10 25.19 -12.98
N THR A 90 8.37 24.99 -11.89
CA THR A 90 8.86 24.22 -10.74
C THR A 90 9.06 22.74 -11.07
N ALA A 91 8.13 22.14 -11.83
CA ALA A 91 8.21 20.76 -12.26
C ALA A 91 9.42 20.49 -13.17
N LYS A 92 9.72 21.42 -14.11
CA LYS A 92 10.88 21.33 -14.99
C LYS A 92 12.20 21.40 -14.21
N ASP A 93 12.33 22.31 -13.25
CA ASP A 93 13.51 22.39 -12.38
C ASP A 93 13.65 21.12 -11.52
N ALA A 94 12.55 20.63 -10.96
CA ALA A 94 12.57 19.38 -10.16
C ALA A 94 12.94 18.16 -11.02
N PHE A 95 12.42 18.08 -12.25
CA PHE A 95 12.77 17.00 -13.19
C PHE A 95 14.25 17.03 -13.55
N ASP A 96 14.79 18.18 -13.95
CA ASP A 96 16.21 18.33 -14.30
C ASP A 96 17.13 17.89 -13.16
N ARG A 97 16.81 18.32 -11.95
CA ARG A 97 17.58 17.95 -10.75
C ARG A 97 17.46 16.48 -10.41
N LEU A 98 16.27 15.86 -10.56
CA LEU A 98 16.07 14.44 -10.35
C LEU A 98 16.83 13.63 -11.40
N PHE A 99 16.71 14.00 -12.68
CA PHE A 99 17.41 13.32 -13.78
C PHE A 99 18.92 13.33 -13.59
N ASN A 100 19.48 14.46 -13.16
CA ASN A 100 20.90 14.65 -12.88
C ASN A 100 21.34 14.18 -11.49
N LEU A 101 20.51 13.40 -10.77
CA LEU A 101 20.80 12.82 -9.45
C LEU A 101 21.19 13.86 -8.36
N LYS A 102 20.76 15.12 -8.51
CA LYS A 102 20.99 16.18 -7.50
C LYS A 102 20.05 16.07 -6.30
N TRP A 103 18.96 15.36 -6.45
CA TRP A 103 18.07 14.90 -5.38
C TRP A 103 17.35 13.64 -5.85
N THR A 104 16.84 12.84 -4.92
CA THR A 104 15.93 11.74 -5.18
C THR A 104 14.83 11.74 -4.13
N PRO A 105 13.59 11.36 -4.48
CA PRO A 105 12.61 11.04 -3.45
C PRO A 105 13.05 9.76 -2.73
N PRO A 106 12.43 9.42 -1.58
CA PRO A 106 12.61 8.09 -0.99
C PRO A 106 12.36 6.99 -2.01
N GLY A 107 12.97 5.82 -1.84
CA GLY A 107 12.85 4.69 -2.78
C GLY A 107 11.40 4.37 -3.15
N ARG A 108 10.47 4.46 -2.20
CA ARG A 108 9.03 4.32 -2.44
C ARG A 108 8.48 5.37 -3.40
N GLY A 109 8.96 6.60 -3.32
CA GLY A 109 8.59 7.66 -4.25
C GLY A 109 9.04 7.34 -5.68
N LEU A 110 10.26 6.85 -5.87
CA LEU A 110 10.72 6.41 -7.19
C LEU A 110 9.89 5.24 -7.73
N TRP A 111 9.54 4.28 -6.87
CA TRP A 111 8.84 3.07 -7.28
C TRP A 111 7.35 3.30 -7.52
N MET A 112 6.65 4.00 -6.61
CA MET A 112 5.19 4.02 -6.57
C MET A 112 4.54 5.35 -7.02
N MET A 113 5.26 6.50 -6.94
CA MET A 113 4.66 7.79 -7.30
C MET A 113 4.22 7.81 -8.77
N GLY A 114 3.02 8.30 -9.03
CA GLY A 114 2.43 8.40 -10.38
C GLY A 114 1.96 7.06 -10.96
N THR A 115 1.82 6.00 -10.14
CA THR A 115 1.21 4.73 -10.55
C THR A 115 -0.29 4.75 -10.28
N LYS A 116 -1.04 3.98 -11.07
CA LYS A 116 -2.48 3.75 -10.83
C LYS A 116 -2.76 3.20 -9.44
N PHE A 117 -1.84 2.38 -8.89
CA PHE A 117 -1.99 1.84 -7.55
C PHE A 117 -2.11 2.93 -6.49
N VAL A 118 -1.25 3.95 -6.54
CA VAL A 118 -1.29 5.09 -5.61
C VAL A 118 -2.54 5.94 -5.83
N GLU A 119 -2.93 6.15 -7.09
CA GLU A 119 -4.07 6.99 -7.45
C GLU A 119 -5.41 6.35 -7.10
N GLU A 120 -5.57 5.06 -7.38
CA GLU A 120 -6.86 4.36 -7.32
C GLU A 120 -7.04 3.53 -6.04
N ARG A 121 -5.94 3.11 -5.38
CA ARG A 121 -6.00 2.21 -4.23
C ARG A 121 -5.61 2.89 -2.94
N THR A 122 -4.34 3.25 -2.78
CA THR A 122 -3.87 3.85 -1.53
C THR A 122 -2.56 4.62 -1.68
N GLY A 123 -2.54 5.84 -1.12
CA GLY A 123 -1.31 6.60 -0.94
C GLY A 123 -0.38 6.04 0.14
N ALA A 124 -0.83 5.06 0.94
CA ALA A 124 -0.01 4.42 1.97
C ALA A 124 1.24 3.77 1.39
N ALA A 125 1.18 3.28 0.14
CA ALA A 125 2.34 2.72 -0.57
C ALA A 125 3.52 3.69 -0.74
N LEU A 126 3.32 4.99 -0.55
CA LEU A 126 4.38 6.00 -0.57
C LEU A 126 5.13 6.14 0.77
N PHE A 127 4.60 5.58 1.85
CA PHE A 127 5.22 5.64 3.18
C PHE A 127 6.17 4.46 3.41
N ASN A 128 7.33 4.73 3.99
CA ASN A 128 8.26 3.68 4.40
C ASN A 128 7.92 3.11 5.78
N CYS A 129 7.46 3.96 6.70
CA CYS A 129 7.24 3.62 8.10
C CYS A 129 5.93 4.23 8.60
N ALA A 130 5.30 3.49 9.53
CA ALA A 130 4.15 3.95 10.29
C ALA A 130 4.24 3.46 11.73
N PHE A 131 3.39 3.98 12.59
CA PHE A 131 3.24 3.53 13.96
C PHE A 131 1.75 3.41 14.30
N ARG A 132 1.39 2.33 14.99
CA ARG A 132 0.04 2.10 15.48
C ARG A 132 0.06 1.79 16.97
N SER A 133 -0.62 2.62 17.77
CA SER A 133 -0.82 2.30 19.19
C SER A 133 -1.96 1.31 19.37
N THR A 134 -1.78 0.37 20.30
CA THR A 134 -2.80 -0.60 20.71
C THR A 134 -3.69 -0.08 21.86
N GLN A 135 -3.46 1.15 22.36
CA GLN A 135 -4.21 1.71 23.50
C GLN A 135 -5.73 1.71 23.33
N ASP A 136 -6.23 1.79 22.09
CA ASP A 136 -7.66 1.80 21.76
C ASP A 136 -8.22 0.39 21.53
N LEU A 137 -7.54 -0.68 21.92
CA LEU A 137 -7.91 -2.07 21.64
C LEU A 137 -9.30 -2.40 22.15
N SER A 138 -9.66 -1.93 23.34
CA SER A 138 -11.00 -2.15 23.94
C SER A 138 -12.16 -1.58 23.12
N SER A 139 -11.90 -0.55 22.30
CA SER A 139 -12.93 0.09 21.48
C SER A 139 -12.83 -0.29 19.99
N LYS A 140 -11.65 -0.61 19.49
CA LYS A 140 -11.39 -0.87 18.06
C LYS A 140 -11.18 -2.35 17.74
N GLY A 141 -10.87 -3.17 18.73
CA GLY A 141 -10.69 -4.61 18.58
C GLY A 141 -9.71 -4.98 17.48
N GLY A 142 -10.10 -5.93 16.66
CA GLY A 142 -9.32 -6.44 15.55
C GLY A 142 -8.92 -5.42 14.47
N TYR A 143 -9.59 -4.26 14.44
CA TYR A 143 -9.22 -3.19 13.51
C TYR A 143 -7.77 -2.70 13.69
N ILE A 144 -7.22 -2.76 14.91
CA ILE A 144 -5.84 -2.34 15.15
C ILE A 144 -4.87 -3.24 14.37
N PHE A 145 -5.01 -4.54 14.52
CA PHE A 145 -4.17 -5.55 13.88
C PHE A 145 -4.40 -5.60 12.36
N SER A 146 -5.65 -5.54 11.94
CA SER A 146 -5.99 -5.50 10.51
C SER A 146 -5.46 -4.25 9.81
N TRP A 147 -5.39 -3.09 10.50
CA TRP A 147 -4.76 -1.88 9.97
C TRP A 147 -3.24 -2.06 9.80
N ILE A 148 -2.58 -2.74 10.75
CA ILE A 148 -1.14 -3.03 10.65
C ILE A 148 -0.89 -3.96 9.46
N MET A 149 -1.66 -5.05 9.37
CA MET A 149 -1.62 -5.97 8.21
C MET A 149 -1.83 -5.22 6.89
N ASP A 150 -2.81 -4.34 6.82
CA ASP A 150 -3.12 -3.51 5.64
C ASP A 150 -1.91 -2.67 5.20
N ALA A 151 -1.23 -2.04 6.14
CA ALA A 151 -0.03 -1.25 5.88
C ALA A 151 1.17 -2.13 5.47
N LEU A 152 1.37 -3.27 6.14
CA LEU A 152 2.44 -4.22 5.80
C LEU A 152 2.26 -4.79 4.39
N MET A 153 1.03 -5.10 3.96
CA MET A 153 0.73 -5.61 2.61
C MET A 153 1.10 -4.64 1.49
N VAL A 154 1.17 -3.34 1.77
CA VAL A 154 1.70 -2.34 0.83
C VAL A 154 3.16 -1.96 1.15
N GLY A 155 3.82 -2.76 1.99
CA GLY A 155 5.24 -2.70 2.29
C GLY A 155 5.66 -1.58 3.23
N VAL A 156 4.75 -1.02 4.01
CA VAL A 156 5.07 -0.08 5.10
C VAL A 156 5.62 -0.87 6.28
N GLY A 157 6.78 -0.49 6.82
CA GLY A 157 7.25 -1.02 8.10
C GLY A 157 6.46 -0.39 9.25
N VAL A 158 5.77 -1.20 10.06
CA VAL A 158 4.92 -0.68 11.12
C VAL A 158 5.51 -1.01 12.49
N GLY A 159 5.78 0.02 13.29
CA GLY A 159 6.02 -0.13 14.72
C GLY A 159 4.71 -0.08 15.50
N PHE A 160 4.63 -0.78 16.61
CA PHE A 160 3.48 -0.78 17.49
C PHE A 160 3.90 -0.76 18.97
N ASP A 161 2.94 -0.55 19.87
CA ASP A 161 3.12 -0.68 21.31
C ASP A 161 2.19 -1.77 21.88
N THR A 162 2.35 -2.09 23.14
CA THR A 162 1.51 -3.07 23.86
C THR A 162 0.61 -2.42 24.91
N LYS A 163 0.24 -1.14 24.75
CA LYS A 163 -0.61 -0.41 25.70
C LYS A 163 -2.02 -0.96 25.84
N GLY A 164 -2.46 -1.75 24.87
CA GLY A 164 -3.72 -2.48 24.91
C GLY A 164 -3.76 -3.67 25.86
N ALA A 165 -2.62 -4.07 26.45
CA ALA A 165 -2.57 -5.18 27.40
C ALA A 165 -3.49 -4.93 28.61
N GLY A 166 -4.26 -5.95 28.98
CA GLY A 166 -5.23 -5.90 30.08
C GLY A 166 -6.54 -5.14 29.75
N THR A 167 -6.67 -4.54 28.56
CA THR A 167 -7.88 -3.72 28.25
C THR A 167 -9.03 -4.51 27.63
N VAL A 168 -8.78 -5.74 27.19
CA VAL A 168 -9.77 -6.67 26.61
C VAL A 168 -9.64 -8.02 27.30
N THR A 169 -10.77 -8.61 27.70
CA THR A 169 -10.87 -10.01 28.11
C THR A 169 -11.26 -10.84 26.88
N ILE A 170 -10.50 -11.88 26.61
CA ILE A 170 -10.71 -12.77 25.46
C ILE A 170 -12.02 -13.53 25.65
N LYS A 171 -12.89 -13.48 24.65
CA LYS A 171 -14.20 -14.11 24.65
C LYS A 171 -14.23 -15.32 23.74
N GLU A 172 -15.14 -16.24 24.02
CA GLU A 172 -15.47 -17.32 23.10
C GLU A 172 -16.29 -16.75 21.92
N PRO A 173 -15.85 -16.94 20.66
CA PRO A 173 -16.58 -16.48 19.49
C PRO A 173 -17.85 -17.30 19.25
N GLU A 174 -18.90 -16.67 18.76
CA GLU A 174 -20.06 -17.38 18.22
C GLU A 174 -19.80 -17.77 16.76
N TYR A 175 -19.44 -19.03 16.48
CA TYR A 175 -19.27 -19.51 15.12
C TYR A 175 -20.62 -19.74 14.44
N THR A 176 -20.80 -19.19 13.24
CA THR A 176 -22.03 -19.32 12.46
C THR A 176 -21.85 -20.27 11.26
N ASN A 177 -22.98 -20.65 10.65
CA ASN A 177 -22.96 -21.40 9.40
C ASN A 177 -22.87 -20.51 8.14
N ASP A 178 -22.92 -19.20 8.33
CA ASP A 178 -22.73 -18.25 7.22
C ASP A 178 -21.33 -18.40 6.65
N THR A 179 -21.19 -18.18 5.35
CA THR A 179 -19.91 -18.26 4.65
C THR A 179 -19.49 -16.87 4.21
N LEU A 180 -18.27 -16.46 4.57
CA LEU A 180 -17.62 -15.27 4.04
C LEU A 180 -16.61 -15.72 2.97
N VAL A 181 -16.96 -15.48 1.71
CA VAL A 181 -16.00 -15.65 0.60
C VAL A 181 -14.99 -14.50 0.69
N ILE A 182 -13.71 -14.84 0.82
CA ILE A 182 -12.64 -13.86 0.91
C ILE A 182 -12.26 -13.43 -0.50
N ASP A 183 -12.52 -12.17 -0.81
CA ASP A 183 -12.15 -11.60 -2.12
C ASP A 183 -10.63 -11.71 -2.37
N ASP A 184 -10.26 -11.89 -3.64
CA ASP A 184 -8.87 -11.85 -4.10
C ASP A 184 -8.32 -10.40 -4.11
N SER A 185 -8.35 -9.80 -2.94
CA SER A 185 -7.96 -8.41 -2.71
C SER A 185 -7.30 -8.25 -1.34
N ARG A 186 -6.49 -7.22 -1.19
CA ARG A 186 -5.90 -6.83 0.09
C ARG A 186 -6.98 -6.59 1.15
N GLU A 187 -8.04 -5.91 0.76
CA GLU A 187 -9.18 -5.59 1.63
C GLU A 187 -9.90 -6.86 2.10
N GLY A 188 -10.07 -7.86 1.23
CA GLY A 188 -10.67 -9.15 1.58
C GLY A 188 -9.88 -9.89 2.66
N TRP A 189 -8.56 -9.93 2.53
CA TRP A 189 -7.67 -10.53 3.52
C TRP A 189 -7.75 -9.81 4.87
N VAL A 190 -7.60 -8.49 4.86
CA VAL A 190 -7.64 -7.64 6.07
C VAL A 190 -8.96 -7.76 6.80
N ASN A 191 -10.08 -7.75 6.06
CA ASN A 191 -11.43 -7.88 6.63
C ASN A 191 -11.65 -9.25 7.28
N SER A 192 -11.11 -10.33 6.71
CA SER A 192 -11.26 -11.67 7.28
C SER A 192 -10.53 -11.83 8.63
N VAL A 193 -9.31 -11.27 8.72
CA VAL A 193 -8.56 -11.23 9.98
C VAL A 193 -9.27 -10.38 11.03
N GLN A 194 -9.78 -9.21 10.62
CA GLN A 194 -10.54 -8.36 11.53
C GLN A 194 -11.81 -9.04 12.06
N ALA A 195 -12.54 -9.75 11.20
CA ALA A 195 -13.73 -10.47 11.59
C ALA A 195 -13.43 -11.57 12.63
N LEU A 196 -12.36 -12.34 12.42
CA LEU A 196 -11.89 -13.37 13.34
C LEU A 196 -11.52 -12.78 14.71
N LEU A 197 -10.66 -11.74 14.71
CA LEU A 197 -10.22 -11.10 15.95
C LEU A 197 -11.35 -10.44 16.72
N ASN A 198 -12.34 -9.83 16.04
CA ASN A 198 -13.51 -9.27 16.68
C ASN A 198 -14.40 -10.33 17.35
N GLY A 199 -14.35 -11.58 16.86
CA GLY A 199 -14.96 -12.71 17.56
C GLY A 199 -14.37 -12.91 18.95
N PHE A 200 -13.05 -12.94 19.06
CA PHE A 200 -12.36 -13.12 20.33
C PHE A 200 -12.37 -11.89 21.23
N PHE A 201 -12.32 -10.68 20.68
CA PHE A 201 -12.24 -9.46 21.48
C PHE A 201 -13.61 -8.96 21.93
N PHE A 202 -14.66 -9.12 21.11
CA PHE A 202 -16.00 -8.59 21.39
C PHE A 202 -17.06 -9.68 21.57
N GLY A 203 -16.76 -10.94 21.23
CA GLY A 203 -17.76 -12.02 21.17
C GLY A 203 -18.66 -11.90 19.95
N ASN A 204 -18.17 -11.28 18.85
CA ASN A 204 -18.93 -11.16 17.62
C ASN A 204 -19.07 -12.53 16.93
N LYS A 205 -20.05 -12.62 16.03
CA LYS A 205 -20.23 -13.79 15.17
C LYS A 205 -19.06 -13.92 14.20
N VAL A 206 -18.53 -15.13 14.09
CA VAL A 206 -17.45 -15.47 13.15
C VAL A 206 -17.99 -16.43 12.10
N PRO A 207 -18.00 -16.04 10.82
CA PRO A 207 -18.45 -16.91 9.73
C PRO A 207 -17.40 -17.98 9.40
N LYS A 208 -17.79 -18.96 8.59
CA LYS A 208 -16.84 -19.84 7.90
C LYS A 208 -16.14 -19.05 6.81
N PHE A 209 -14.81 -19.14 6.76
CA PHE A 209 -14.02 -18.48 5.71
C PHE A 209 -13.90 -19.39 4.49
N ASP A 210 -14.24 -18.86 3.33
CA ASP A 210 -14.04 -19.51 2.04
C ASP A 210 -12.92 -18.78 1.27
N TYR A 211 -11.82 -19.49 1.04
CA TYR A 211 -10.61 -18.98 0.41
C TYR A 211 -10.56 -19.24 -1.10
N SER A 212 -11.61 -19.85 -1.68
CA SER A 212 -11.61 -20.34 -3.06
C SER A 212 -11.46 -19.25 -4.11
N ALA A 213 -11.82 -18.01 -3.80
CA ALA A 213 -11.68 -16.88 -4.69
C ALA A 213 -10.25 -16.32 -4.78
N ILE A 214 -9.37 -16.68 -3.83
CA ILE A 214 -7.99 -16.18 -3.81
C ILE A 214 -7.19 -16.80 -4.96
N ARG A 215 -6.48 -15.95 -5.71
CA ARG A 215 -5.63 -16.39 -6.84
C ARG A 215 -4.56 -17.40 -6.38
N PRO A 216 -4.18 -18.34 -7.25
CA PRO A 216 -3.17 -19.34 -6.89
C PRO A 216 -1.79 -18.73 -6.69
N GLU A 217 -0.95 -19.49 -6.00
CA GLU A 217 0.47 -19.18 -5.83
C GLU A 217 1.15 -18.97 -7.20
N GLY A 218 2.06 -17.99 -7.27
CA GLY A 218 2.80 -17.63 -8.48
C GLY A 218 2.03 -16.71 -9.44
N ALA A 219 0.73 -16.51 -9.27
CA ALA A 219 -0.02 -15.56 -10.09
C ALA A 219 0.48 -14.11 -9.88
N PRO A 220 0.56 -13.28 -10.95
CA PRO A 220 1.07 -11.92 -10.83
C PRO A 220 0.13 -11.02 -10.02
N ILE A 221 0.73 -10.18 -9.15
CA ILE A 221 0.01 -9.11 -8.45
C ILE A 221 0.09 -7.84 -9.31
N LEU A 222 -1.03 -7.52 -9.96
CA LEU A 222 -1.10 -6.37 -10.85
C LEU A 222 -1.08 -5.05 -10.04
N GLY A 223 -0.35 -4.06 -10.58
CA GLY A 223 -0.26 -2.70 -10.02
C GLY A 223 0.75 -2.54 -8.89
N PHE A 224 0.77 -3.41 -7.89
CA PHE A 224 1.81 -3.38 -6.84
C PHE A 224 3.10 -4.06 -7.31
N GLY A 225 2.98 -5.21 -7.96
CA GLY A 225 4.10 -6.02 -8.44
C GLY A 225 4.35 -7.25 -7.55
N GLY A 226 5.17 -8.16 -8.03
CA GLY A 226 5.44 -9.45 -7.37
C GLY A 226 4.44 -10.53 -7.76
N THR A 227 4.46 -11.64 -7.01
CA THR A 227 3.61 -12.82 -7.22
C THR A 227 2.85 -13.18 -5.96
N SER A 228 1.66 -13.74 -6.14
CA SER A 228 0.80 -14.24 -5.06
C SER A 228 1.46 -15.42 -4.35
N SER A 229 1.26 -15.50 -3.04
CA SER A 229 1.57 -16.68 -2.22
C SER A 229 0.44 -17.72 -2.19
N GLY A 230 -0.68 -17.44 -2.89
CA GLY A 230 -1.89 -18.26 -2.73
C GLY A 230 -2.59 -18.03 -1.39
N ALA A 231 -3.58 -18.88 -1.10
CA ALA A 231 -4.37 -18.78 0.14
C ALA A 231 -3.65 -19.35 1.38
N GLY A 232 -2.61 -20.17 1.20
CA GLY A 232 -1.94 -20.91 2.28
C GLY A 232 -1.56 -20.05 3.47
N PRO A 233 -0.81 -18.94 3.31
CA PRO A 233 -0.39 -18.11 4.44
C PRO A 233 -1.57 -17.47 5.20
N LEU A 234 -2.67 -17.13 4.53
CA LEU A 234 -3.85 -16.60 5.22
C LEU A 234 -4.59 -17.67 6.02
N ILE A 235 -4.66 -18.88 5.50
CA ILE A 235 -5.24 -20.03 6.23
C ILE A 235 -4.42 -20.29 7.51
N GLU A 236 -3.11 -20.36 7.37
CA GLU A 236 -2.19 -20.57 8.50
C GLU A 236 -2.33 -19.45 9.54
N LEU A 237 -2.40 -18.19 9.11
CA LEU A 237 -2.63 -17.04 10.01
C LEU A 237 -3.95 -17.20 10.78
N HIS A 238 -5.04 -17.54 10.11
CA HIS A 238 -6.33 -17.73 10.78
C HIS A 238 -6.30 -18.89 11.78
N GLU A 239 -5.61 -19.98 11.46
CA GLU A 239 -5.45 -21.14 12.37
C GLU A 239 -4.61 -20.75 13.59
N ASN A 240 -3.47 -20.09 13.41
CA ASN A 240 -2.60 -19.63 14.48
C ASN A 240 -3.32 -18.64 15.42
N LEU A 241 -4.08 -17.69 14.88
CA LEU A 241 -4.86 -16.75 15.68
C LEU A 241 -5.97 -17.45 16.48
N LYS A 242 -6.64 -18.45 15.88
CA LYS A 242 -7.64 -19.27 16.60
C LYS A 242 -6.99 -20.06 17.73
N GLU A 243 -5.87 -20.71 17.51
CA GLU A 243 -5.15 -21.47 18.53
C GLU A 243 -4.71 -20.57 19.67
N LEU A 244 -4.06 -19.42 19.36
CA LEU A 244 -3.63 -18.44 20.33
C LEU A 244 -4.76 -18.03 21.26
N TYR A 245 -5.86 -17.52 20.70
CA TYR A 245 -6.92 -16.94 21.49
C TYR A 245 -7.89 -17.94 22.11
N THR A 246 -8.07 -19.13 21.54
CA THR A 246 -8.86 -20.21 22.15
C THR A 246 -8.22 -20.65 23.46
N SER A 247 -6.91 -20.70 23.55
CA SER A 247 -6.18 -21.05 24.78
C SER A 247 -6.28 -19.99 25.88
N LYS A 248 -6.79 -18.78 25.55
CA LYS A 248 -6.83 -17.59 26.43
C LYS A 248 -8.26 -17.14 26.78
N ILE A 249 -9.29 -17.91 26.41
CA ILE A 249 -10.69 -17.54 26.69
C ILE A 249 -10.89 -17.31 28.19
N GLY A 250 -11.46 -16.14 28.55
CA GLY A 250 -11.69 -15.71 29.93
C GLY A 250 -10.51 -14.95 30.55
N GLU A 251 -9.35 -14.90 29.90
CA GLU A 251 -8.18 -14.18 30.38
C GLU A 251 -8.07 -12.79 29.74
N PRO A 252 -7.47 -11.80 30.42
CA PRO A 252 -7.15 -10.52 29.81
C PRO A 252 -5.99 -10.69 28.81
N ILE A 253 -6.06 -10.01 27.65
CA ILE A 253 -4.99 -9.98 26.68
C ILE A 253 -3.69 -9.46 27.30
N THR A 254 -2.58 -10.15 27.05
CA THR A 254 -1.26 -9.74 27.56
C THR A 254 -0.44 -8.99 26.52
N SER A 255 0.69 -8.39 26.93
CA SER A 255 1.65 -7.79 26.01
C SER A 255 2.26 -8.81 25.05
N VAL A 256 2.42 -10.06 25.50
CA VAL A 256 2.93 -11.16 24.66
C VAL A 256 1.91 -11.52 23.59
N ASP A 257 0.63 -11.67 23.97
CA ASP A 257 -0.44 -11.99 23.01
C ASP A 257 -0.57 -10.92 21.92
N ILE A 258 -0.37 -9.63 22.26
CA ILE A 258 -0.34 -8.54 21.28
C ILE A 258 0.82 -8.72 20.30
N VAL A 259 2.02 -9.02 20.79
CA VAL A 259 3.21 -9.23 19.95
C VAL A 259 3.05 -10.45 19.07
N ASP A 260 2.54 -11.56 19.61
CA ASP A 260 2.32 -12.81 18.86
C ASP A 260 1.25 -12.65 17.78
N THR A 261 0.27 -11.77 18.00
CA THR A 261 -0.75 -11.44 16.98
C THR A 261 -0.19 -10.64 15.80
N GLU A 262 0.85 -9.83 16.05
CA GLU A 262 1.48 -8.98 15.02
C GLU A 262 2.55 -9.72 14.21
N ASN A 263 3.15 -10.77 14.76
CA ASN A 263 4.19 -11.57 14.11
C ASN A 263 3.60 -12.66 13.21
#